data_6a76f540e5dd4fc414054b3be142370f
#
_entry.id   6a76f540e5dd4fc414054b3be142370f
#
_cell.length_a   1.000
_cell.length_b   1.000
_cell.length_c   1.000
_cell.angle_alpha   90.00
_cell.angle_beta   90.00
_cell.angle_gamma   90.00
#
_symmetry.space_group_name_H-M   'P 1'
#
loop_
_entity.id
_entity.type
_entity.pdbx_description
1 polymer ?
#
loop_
_entity_poly.entity_id
_entity_poly.type
_entity_poly.pdbx_seq_one_letter_code
_entity_poly.pdbx_strand_id
1 'polypeptide(L)'
;LNPSEISELLKSRIEGLGASTDVRTQGTVVSVTDGITRIHGLSDVMQGEMLEFPNNKFGLALNLERDSVGAVILGDYIGVSEGDAVKTTGKILSVPVGPELRGRVVDALGNPIDGKGPINAKETDVIEKVAPGVIARQSVSQPMQTGQKAIDSMVPIGRGQRELIIGDRQTGKTAVAVDTIINQKGKGVTCVYVAIGQKASTINNVVRKLEEHGAMEYTIVVAAAASDSAAMQYLAAYSGCTMGEYFRDRGEDALIVYDDLTKQAWAYRQVSLLLRRPPGREAYPGDVFYLHSRLLERAARVNPEYVERFTKGAVKGKTGSLTALPIIETQAGDVSAFVPTNVISITDGQIFLETDLFNAGIRPAINAGISVSRVGGSAQTKVIKKLSGGIRTDLAQYRELAAFAQFASDLDDATRRQLERGKRVVELLKQPQYQPQQVWELAVALYSVNNGYLDDLEVGQVLAFEKALKDYLKAKHEALIQRIEDVKELSKEDDAALGAAIQEFKKHGTF
;
A
#
# COMPACT_ATOMS: atom_id res chain seq x y z
N LEU A 1 45.79 54.99 -14.45
CA LEU A 1 45.94 54.23 -13.23
C LEU A 1 47.41 53.86 -13.00
N ASN A 2 47.94 54.29 -11.89
CA ASN A 2 49.33 53.99 -11.49
C ASN A 2 49.46 52.47 -11.20
N PRO A 3 50.58 51.83 -11.48
CA PRO A 3 50.81 50.40 -11.20
C PRO A 3 50.56 50.00 -9.76
N SER A 4 50.72 50.94 -8.78
CA SER A 4 50.40 50.72 -7.37
C SER A 4 48.90 50.65 -7.12
N GLU A 5 48.08 51.44 -7.79
CA GLU A 5 46.62 51.42 -7.66
C GLU A 5 46.01 50.17 -8.27
N ILE A 6 46.58 49.64 -9.35
CA ILE A 6 46.17 48.39 -9.95
C ILE A 6 46.53 47.22 -9.00
N SER A 7 47.70 47.31 -8.36
CA SER A 7 48.12 46.29 -7.40
C SER A 7 47.23 46.28 -6.12
N GLU A 8 46.82 47.43 -5.63
CA GLU A 8 45.89 47.54 -4.50
C GLU A 8 44.47 47.06 -4.87
N LEU A 9 44.01 47.40 -6.07
CA LEU A 9 42.69 46.93 -6.57
C LEU A 9 42.67 45.42 -6.79
N LEU A 10 43.76 44.84 -7.26
CA LEU A 10 43.90 43.41 -7.38
C LEU A 10 44.03 42.72 -6.00
N LYS A 11 44.77 43.31 -5.05
CA LYS A 11 44.82 42.83 -3.67
C LYS A 11 43.47 42.85 -2.97
N SER A 12 42.71 43.95 -3.08
CA SER A 12 41.40 44.05 -2.46
C SER A 12 40.36 43.10 -3.10
N ARG A 13 40.49 42.81 -4.41
CA ARG A 13 39.67 41.77 -5.09
C ARG A 13 40.09 40.38 -4.70
N ILE A 14 41.39 40.11 -4.50
CA ILE A 14 41.89 38.79 -4.04
C ILE A 14 41.53 38.57 -2.56
N GLU A 15 41.62 39.62 -1.72
CA GLU A 15 41.15 39.57 -0.32
C GLU A 15 39.65 39.45 -0.22
N GLY A 16 38.85 40.02 -1.11
CA GLY A 16 37.42 39.82 -1.23
C GLY A 16 37.02 38.44 -1.80
N LEU A 17 37.94 37.74 -2.46
CA LEU A 17 37.78 36.36 -2.90
C LEU A 17 38.15 35.33 -1.79
N GLY A 18 38.68 35.78 -0.68
CA GLY A 18 39.09 34.95 0.45
C GLY A 18 37.97 34.51 1.39
N ALA A 19 36.70 34.54 0.95
CA ALA A 19 35.59 33.98 1.72
C ALA A 19 35.28 32.59 1.19
N SER A 20 35.59 31.59 1.99
CA SER A 20 35.21 30.18 1.89
C SER A 20 35.32 29.56 0.49
N THR A 21 36.39 28.85 0.26
CA THR A 21 36.44 27.82 -0.76
C THR A 21 35.41 26.74 -0.44
N ASP A 22 34.15 26.99 -0.84
CA ASP A 22 33.15 25.95 -0.90
C ASP A 22 33.59 25.03 -2.05
N VAL A 23 34.12 23.87 -1.72
CA VAL A 23 34.69 22.90 -2.69
C VAL A 23 33.55 22.23 -3.52
N ARG A 24 32.31 22.65 -3.30
CA ARG A 24 31.15 22.10 -4.04
C ARG A 24 31.11 22.62 -5.47
N THR A 25 30.80 21.72 -6.40
CA THR A 25 30.58 22.08 -7.81
C THR A 25 29.35 22.98 -7.92
N GLN A 26 29.50 24.08 -8.66
CA GLN A 26 28.43 25.04 -8.92
C GLN A 26 27.94 24.96 -10.37
N GLY A 27 26.66 25.23 -10.54
CA GLY A 27 26.03 25.39 -11.83
C GLY A 27 25.13 26.62 -11.83
N THR A 28 24.60 26.93 -13.00
CA THR A 28 23.70 28.09 -13.21
C THR A 28 22.41 27.63 -13.82
N VAL A 29 21.29 28.12 -13.28
CA VAL A 29 19.95 27.88 -13.83
C VAL A 29 19.80 28.53 -15.17
N VAL A 30 19.51 27.75 -16.21
CA VAL A 30 19.30 28.23 -17.58
C VAL A 30 17.83 28.47 -17.87
N SER A 31 16.96 27.66 -17.32
CA SER A 31 15.51 27.80 -17.46
C SER A 31 14.76 27.22 -16.29
N VAL A 32 13.59 27.77 -15.96
CA VAL A 32 12.67 27.29 -14.95
C VAL A 32 11.26 27.21 -15.55
N THR A 33 10.62 26.05 -15.46
CA THR A 33 9.24 25.87 -15.92
C THR A 33 8.53 24.90 -14.99
N ASP A 34 7.49 25.36 -14.29
CA ASP A 34 6.67 24.52 -13.39
C ASP A 34 7.46 23.67 -12.40
N GLY A 35 8.49 24.27 -11.79
CA GLY A 35 9.34 23.58 -10.83
C GLY A 35 10.42 22.66 -11.42
N ILE A 36 10.48 22.56 -12.75
CA ILE A 36 11.57 21.87 -13.45
C ILE A 36 12.61 22.90 -13.86
N THR A 37 13.85 22.63 -13.52
CA THR A 37 14.99 23.51 -13.86
C THR A 37 15.95 22.79 -14.76
N ARG A 38 16.52 23.53 -15.73
CA ARG A 38 17.67 23.13 -16.49
C ARG A 38 18.87 23.90 -15.95
N ILE A 39 19.93 23.15 -15.61
CA ILE A 39 21.11 23.69 -14.94
C ILE A 39 22.32 23.39 -15.80
N HIS A 40 23.16 24.38 -16.01
CA HIS A 40 24.42 24.22 -16.74
C HIS A 40 25.59 24.21 -15.76
N GLY A 41 26.55 23.31 -15.94
CA GLY A 41 27.83 23.32 -15.25
C GLY A 41 27.99 22.39 -14.05
N LEU A 42 27.02 21.57 -13.71
CA LEU A 42 27.14 20.57 -12.60
C LEU A 42 27.80 19.27 -13.11
N SER A 43 29.11 19.32 -13.37
CA SER A 43 29.83 18.21 -14.01
C SER A 43 29.94 16.95 -13.17
N ASP A 44 29.94 17.07 -11.84
CA ASP A 44 30.19 15.96 -10.91
C ASP A 44 28.91 15.49 -10.20
N VAL A 45 27.73 15.94 -10.64
CA VAL A 45 26.46 15.58 -10.03
C VAL A 45 26.12 14.11 -10.28
N MET A 46 25.54 13.46 -9.26
CA MET A 46 25.05 12.10 -9.35
C MET A 46 23.55 12.08 -9.64
N GLN A 47 23.07 11.02 -10.29
CA GLN A 47 21.66 10.76 -10.46
C GLN A 47 20.97 10.64 -9.09
N GLY A 48 19.90 11.39 -8.87
CA GLY A 48 19.18 11.41 -7.60
C GLY A 48 19.85 12.22 -6.49
N GLU A 49 20.88 12.99 -6.81
CA GLU A 49 21.55 13.88 -5.85
C GLU A 49 20.68 15.08 -5.51
N MET A 50 20.65 15.48 -4.24
CA MET A 50 20.03 16.73 -3.81
C MET A 50 20.91 17.91 -4.24
N LEU A 51 20.27 18.93 -4.80
CA LEU A 51 20.89 20.18 -5.21
C LEU A 51 20.38 21.30 -4.31
N GLU A 52 21.29 22.22 -3.95
CA GLU A 52 20.97 23.39 -3.16
C GLU A 52 20.75 24.59 -4.07
N PHE A 53 19.54 25.16 -4.00
CA PHE A 53 19.14 26.40 -4.68
C PHE A 53 19.19 27.58 -3.69
N PRO A 54 19.15 28.83 -4.17
CA PRO A 54 19.04 29.99 -3.28
C PRO A 54 17.78 29.92 -2.38
N ASN A 55 17.83 30.61 -1.25
CA ASN A 55 16.73 30.70 -0.28
C ASN A 55 16.36 29.38 0.41
N ASN A 56 17.36 28.51 0.67
CA ASN A 56 17.16 27.20 1.30
C ASN A 56 16.19 26.29 0.55
N LYS A 57 16.14 26.41 -0.76
CA LYS A 57 15.38 25.50 -1.60
C LYS A 57 16.24 24.35 -2.07
N PHE A 58 15.66 23.18 -2.21
CA PHE A 58 16.35 21.98 -2.65
C PHE A 58 15.68 21.42 -3.89
N GLY A 59 16.46 20.79 -4.72
CA GLY A 59 16.01 20.07 -5.91
C GLY A 59 16.64 18.70 -6.00
N LEU A 60 16.15 17.91 -6.94
CA LEU A 60 16.60 16.57 -7.20
C LEU A 60 17.09 16.48 -8.65
N ALA A 61 18.33 16.02 -8.85
CA ALA A 61 18.88 15.77 -10.17
C ALA A 61 18.28 14.50 -10.78
N LEU A 62 17.48 14.66 -11.85
CA LEU A 62 16.77 13.56 -12.50
C LEU A 62 17.30 13.22 -13.89
N ASN A 63 17.85 14.20 -14.60
CA ASN A 63 18.29 14.03 -15.98
C ASN A 63 19.70 14.54 -16.13
N LEU A 64 20.65 13.62 -16.34
CA LEU A 64 22.05 13.97 -16.53
C LEU A 64 22.37 13.94 -18.02
N GLU A 65 22.56 15.11 -18.62
CA GLU A 65 22.99 15.27 -20.00
C GLU A 65 24.44 15.78 -20.02
N ARG A 66 25.07 15.73 -21.19
CA ARG A 66 26.47 16.13 -21.36
C ARG A 66 26.76 17.55 -20.87
N ASP A 67 25.89 18.49 -21.22
CA ASP A 67 26.11 19.91 -20.99
C ASP A 67 25.09 20.53 -20.01
N SER A 68 24.13 19.76 -19.52
CA SER A 68 23.09 20.23 -18.63
C SER A 68 22.54 19.16 -17.71
N VAL A 69 21.90 19.59 -16.63
CA VAL A 69 21.23 18.74 -15.67
C VAL A 69 19.78 19.18 -15.58
N GLY A 70 18.85 18.26 -15.80
CA GLY A 70 17.43 18.47 -15.51
C GLY A 70 17.17 18.13 -14.04
N ALA A 71 16.65 19.09 -13.29
CA ALA A 71 16.34 18.91 -11.89
C ALA A 71 14.91 19.35 -11.60
N VAL A 72 14.29 18.72 -10.60
CA VAL A 72 13.00 19.10 -10.08
C VAL A 72 13.14 19.75 -8.72
N ILE A 73 12.48 20.87 -8.49
CA ILE A 73 12.51 21.56 -7.19
C ILE A 73 11.53 20.85 -6.26
N LEU A 74 12.00 20.55 -5.05
CA LEU A 74 11.23 19.87 -4.01
C LEU A 74 10.41 20.92 -3.22
N GLY A 75 9.13 21.00 -3.51
CA GLY A 75 8.22 21.94 -2.87
C GLY A 75 7.96 23.18 -3.72
N ASP A 76 7.86 24.34 -3.05
CA ASP A 76 7.59 25.61 -3.71
C ASP A 76 8.81 26.13 -4.50
N TYR A 77 8.62 26.39 -5.77
CA TYR A 77 9.66 26.90 -6.67
C TYR A 77 9.61 28.41 -6.88
N ILE A 78 8.69 29.12 -6.25
CA ILE A 78 8.59 30.56 -6.33
C ILE A 78 9.88 31.20 -5.80
N GLY A 79 10.49 32.06 -6.59
CA GLY A 79 11.76 32.74 -6.22
C GLY A 79 13.01 32.05 -6.75
N VAL A 80 12.88 30.98 -7.51
CA VAL A 80 13.98 30.40 -8.31
C VAL A 80 13.91 31.02 -9.71
N SER A 81 15.00 31.60 -10.16
CA SER A 81 15.08 32.35 -11.40
C SER A 81 16.25 31.90 -12.27
N GLU A 82 16.16 32.22 -13.56
CA GLU A 82 17.29 32.05 -14.48
C GLU A 82 18.48 32.89 -13.99
N GLY A 83 19.67 32.29 -14.06
CA GLY A 83 20.90 32.88 -13.57
C GLY A 83 21.24 32.54 -12.12
N ASP A 84 20.34 31.93 -11.37
CA ASP A 84 20.61 31.51 -9.99
C ASP A 84 21.71 30.46 -9.94
N ALA A 85 22.55 30.55 -8.89
CA ALA A 85 23.59 29.57 -8.62
C ALA A 85 23.02 28.34 -7.92
N VAL A 86 23.40 27.17 -8.41
CA VAL A 86 23.01 25.87 -7.83
C VAL A 86 24.26 25.13 -7.42
N LYS A 87 24.24 24.52 -6.24
CA LYS A 87 25.37 23.77 -5.68
C LYS A 87 25.02 22.30 -5.48
N THR A 88 25.97 21.43 -5.76
CA THR A 88 25.86 20.02 -5.38
C THR A 88 25.96 19.86 -3.87
N THR A 89 25.21 18.93 -3.29
CA THR A 89 25.28 18.60 -1.85
C THR A 89 26.12 17.37 -1.57
N GLY A 90 26.41 16.57 -2.59
CA GLY A 90 27.06 15.27 -2.45
C GLY A 90 26.18 14.22 -1.75
N LYS A 91 24.91 14.50 -1.53
CA LYS A 91 23.98 13.62 -0.79
C LYS A 91 22.83 13.18 -1.68
N ILE A 92 22.56 11.88 -1.66
CA ILE A 92 21.35 11.32 -2.24
C ILE A 92 20.16 11.62 -1.33
N LEU A 93 19.00 11.88 -1.91
CA LEU A 93 17.79 12.20 -1.17
C LEU A 93 17.45 11.10 -0.16
N SER A 94 17.35 11.50 1.11
CA SER A 94 17.06 10.62 2.23
C SER A 94 15.89 11.15 3.03
N VAL A 95 15.21 10.26 3.75
CA VAL A 95 14.10 10.59 4.64
C VAL A 95 14.35 10.03 6.04
N PRO A 96 13.76 10.63 7.08
CA PRO A 96 13.82 10.04 8.42
C PRO A 96 13.11 8.69 8.42
N VAL A 97 13.65 7.75 9.18
CA VAL A 97 13.11 6.41 9.36
C VAL A 97 13.15 6.03 10.84
N GLY A 98 12.35 5.07 11.22
CA GLY A 98 12.36 4.53 12.58
C GLY A 98 11.00 4.55 13.26
N PRO A 99 10.91 3.96 14.47
CA PRO A 99 9.65 3.86 15.20
C PRO A 99 9.08 5.22 15.65
N GLU A 100 9.91 6.26 15.66
CA GLU A 100 9.50 7.62 16.04
C GLU A 100 8.50 8.24 15.05
N LEU A 101 8.41 7.71 13.83
CA LEU A 101 7.44 8.13 12.82
C LEU A 101 6.04 7.54 13.04
N ARG A 102 5.90 6.50 13.84
CA ARG A 102 4.58 5.91 14.14
C ARG A 102 3.67 6.97 14.77
N GLY A 103 2.44 7.02 14.31
CA GLY A 103 1.45 7.99 14.78
C GLY A 103 1.56 9.36 14.14
N ARG A 104 2.49 9.56 13.20
CA ARG A 104 2.76 10.85 12.59
C ARG A 104 2.33 10.88 11.13
N VAL A 105 1.98 12.08 10.68
CA VAL A 105 1.69 12.40 9.27
C VAL A 105 2.81 13.27 8.73
N VAL A 106 3.47 12.80 7.70
CA VAL A 106 4.61 13.46 7.07
C VAL A 106 4.37 13.70 5.57
N ASP A 107 5.14 14.62 4.99
CA ASP A 107 5.17 14.81 3.55
C ASP A 107 6.14 13.81 2.87
N ALA A 108 6.33 13.95 1.56
CA ALA A 108 7.23 13.08 0.79
C ALA A 108 8.71 13.20 1.18
N LEU A 109 9.10 14.23 1.89
CA LEU A 109 10.46 14.42 2.39
C LEU A 109 10.61 13.99 3.87
N GLY A 110 9.54 13.52 4.48
CA GLY A 110 9.53 13.13 5.88
C GLY A 110 9.32 14.27 6.87
N ASN A 111 8.98 15.47 6.40
CA ASN A 111 8.67 16.59 7.27
C ASN A 111 7.29 16.43 7.89
N PRO A 112 7.11 16.66 9.21
CA PRO A 112 5.81 16.55 9.84
C PRO A 112 4.85 17.62 9.36
N ILE A 113 3.61 17.22 9.04
CA ILE A 113 2.54 18.11 8.59
C ILE A 113 1.27 18.00 9.44
N ASP A 114 1.35 17.32 10.57
CA ASP A 114 0.23 17.06 11.48
C ASP A 114 0.11 18.08 12.64
N GLY A 115 1.00 19.06 12.68
CA GLY A 115 1.00 20.07 13.74
C GLY A 115 1.42 19.56 15.14
N LYS A 116 1.97 18.35 15.24
CA LYS A 116 2.39 17.72 16.49
C LYS A 116 3.88 17.97 16.84
N GLY A 117 4.51 18.93 16.19
CA GLY A 117 5.91 19.28 16.41
C GLY A 117 6.90 18.42 15.62
N PRO A 118 8.20 18.66 15.81
CA PRO A 118 9.24 17.94 15.07
C PRO A 118 9.29 16.46 15.46
N ILE A 119 9.76 15.62 14.52
CA ILE A 119 10.00 14.20 14.74
C ILE A 119 11.48 14.02 15.07
N ASN A 120 11.77 13.47 16.24
CA ASN A 120 13.13 13.19 16.68
C ASN A 120 13.61 11.81 16.17
N ALA A 121 13.61 11.61 14.87
CA ALA A 121 14.11 10.39 14.25
C ALA A 121 15.64 10.30 14.43
N LYS A 122 16.10 9.14 14.85
CA LYS A 122 17.53 8.88 15.09
C LYS A 122 18.29 8.53 13.82
N GLU A 123 17.58 8.05 12.81
CA GLU A 123 18.16 7.54 11.58
C GLU A 123 17.47 8.15 10.37
N THR A 124 18.23 8.24 9.28
CA THR A 124 17.74 8.59 7.95
C THR A 124 18.17 7.49 6.98
N ASP A 125 17.44 7.35 5.88
CA ASP A 125 17.80 6.40 4.83
C ASP A 125 17.40 6.93 3.47
N VAL A 126 18.10 6.47 2.42
CA VAL A 126 17.83 6.88 1.04
C VAL A 126 16.50 6.33 0.56
N ILE A 127 15.82 7.09 -0.29
CA ILE A 127 14.49 6.68 -0.81
C ILE A 127 14.59 5.72 -1.99
N GLU A 128 15.64 5.79 -2.78
CA GLU A 128 15.90 4.87 -3.89
C GLU A 128 16.89 3.80 -3.44
N LYS A 129 16.40 2.57 -3.35
CA LYS A 129 17.16 1.40 -2.90
C LYS A 129 16.95 0.24 -3.84
N VAL A 130 17.97 -0.60 -3.93
CA VAL A 130 17.85 -1.87 -4.63
C VAL A 130 17.01 -2.85 -3.79
N ALA A 131 16.06 -3.51 -4.43
CA ALA A 131 15.27 -4.55 -3.77
C ALA A 131 16.13 -5.72 -3.31
N PRO A 132 15.70 -6.48 -2.27
CA PRO A 132 16.41 -7.69 -1.87
C PRO A 132 16.57 -8.66 -3.03
N GLY A 133 17.78 -9.22 -3.17
CA GLY A 133 18.08 -10.22 -4.20
C GLY A 133 17.39 -11.57 -3.92
N VAL A 134 17.48 -12.47 -4.88
CA VAL A 134 16.84 -13.80 -4.83
C VAL A 134 17.25 -14.59 -3.58
N ILE A 135 18.54 -14.56 -3.23
CA ILE A 135 19.07 -15.32 -2.07
C ILE A 135 18.57 -14.77 -0.73
N ALA A 136 18.29 -13.47 -0.65
CA ALA A 136 17.81 -12.84 0.56
C ALA A 136 16.31 -13.08 0.83
N ARG A 137 15.57 -13.52 -0.18
CA ARG A 137 14.11 -13.72 -0.09
C ARG A 137 13.76 -15.06 0.50
N GLN A 138 12.65 -15.07 1.20
CA GLN A 138 12.01 -16.28 1.71
C GLN A 138 10.59 -16.37 1.15
N SER A 139 10.12 -17.60 0.97
CA SER A 139 8.74 -17.84 0.51
C SER A 139 7.71 -17.25 1.46
N VAL A 140 6.67 -16.67 0.90
CA VAL A 140 5.55 -16.10 1.64
C VAL A 140 4.69 -17.26 2.16
N SER A 141 4.57 -17.38 3.48
CA SER A 141 3.86 -18.48 4.15
C SER A 141 3.07 -18.06 5.39
N GLN A 142 3.13 -16.79 5.76
CA GLN A 142 2.38 -16.26 6.90
C GLN A 142 1.26 -15.35 6.41
N PRO A 143 0.03 -15.48 6.95
CA PRO A 143 -1.07 -14.64 6.53
C PRO A 143 -0.91 -13.19 6.99
N MET A 144 -1.24 -12.28 6.09
CA MET A 144 -1.56 -10.89 6.40
C MET A 144 -3.08 -10.80 6.45
N GLN A 145 -3.64 -10.91 7.64
CA GLN A 145 -5.08 -10.94 7.81
C GLN A 145 -5.67 -9.57 7.58
N THR A 146 -6.55 -9.45 6.59
CA THR A 146 -7.21 -8.18 6.27
C THR A 146 -8.40 -7.90 7.17
N GLY A 147 -8.94 -8.92 7.81
CA GLY A 147 -10.18 -8.84 8.58
C GLY A 147 -11.43 -8.80 7.73
N GLN A 148 -11.30 -8.91 6.41
CA GLN A 148 -12.41 -8.93 5.47
C GLN A 148 -12.70 -10.36 5.04
N LYS A 149 -13.92 -10.80 5.26
CA LYS A 149 -14.35 -12.19 4.99
C LYS A 149 -14.07 -12.61 3.56
N ALA A 150 -14.41 -11.77 2.61
CA ALA A 150 -14.25 -12.07 1.19
C ALA A 150 -12.79 -12.22 0.79
N ILE A 151 -11.90 -11.38 1.31
CA ILE A 151 -10.47 -11.40 0.97
C ILE A 151 -9.78 -12.59 1.62
N ASP A 152 -9.91 -12.74 2.92
CA ASP A 152 -9.20 -13.76 3.67
C ASP A 152 -9.65 -15.19 3.32
N SER A 153 -10.87 -15.34 2.82
CA SER A 153 -11.40 -16.62 2.35
C SER A 153 -11.05 -16.94 0.90
N MET A 154 -11.07 -15.95 0.00
CA MET A 154 -10.98 -16.20 -1.45
C MET A 154 -9.69 -15.69 -2.09
N VAL A 155 -9.13 -14.61 -1.60
CA VAL A 155 -7.97 -13.92 -2.17
C VAL A 155 -6.97 -13.59 -1.05
N PRO A 156 -6.45 -14.61 -0.36
CA PRO A 156 -5.63 -14.39 0.84
C PRO A 156 -4.32 -13.70 0.51
N ILE A 157 -3.90 -12.82 1.41
CA ILE A 157 -2.67 -12.05 1.32
C ILE A 157 -1.67 -12.58 2.34
N GLY A 158 -0.45 -12.82 1.92
CA GLY A 158 0.66 -13.23 2.79
C GLY A 158 1.60 -12.08 3.14
N ARG A 159 2.29 -12.22 4.25
CA ARG A 159 3.30 -11.25 4.68
C ARG A 159 4.50 -11.30 3.74
N GLY A 160 4.74 -10.20 3.05
CA GLY A 160 5.75 -10.06 2.01
C GLY A 160 5.21 -10.13 0.58
N GLN A 161 3.90 -10.33 0.41
CA GLN A 161 3.23 -10.35 -0.88
C GLN A 161 2.93 -8.93 -1.37
N ARG A 162 2.83 -8.80 -2.69
CA ARG A 162 2.31 -7.60 -3.37
C ARG A 162 0.96 -7.96 -3.97
N GLU A 163 -0.10 -7.45 -3.38
CA GLU A 163 -1.46 -7.68 -3.84
C GLU A 163 -2.09 -6.37 -4.33
N LEU A 164 -2.40 -6.30 -5.60
CA LEU A 164 -2.99 -5.12 -6.22
C LEU A 164 -4.47 -4.99 -5.84
N ILE A 165 -4.88 -3.78 -5.48
CA ILE A 165 -6.28 -3.41 -5.34
C ILE A 165 -6.63 -2.53 -6.52
N ILE A 166 -7.53 -2.99 -7.38
CA ILE A 166 -7.84 -2.36 -8.66
C ILE A 166 -9.34 -2.21 -8.87
N GLY A 167 -9.77 -1.08 -9.38
CA GLY A 167 -11.17 -0.80 -9.69
C GLY A 167 -11.39 0.64 -10.10
N ASP A 168 -12.60 0.93 -10.55
CA ASP A 168 -13.01 2.28 -10.91
C ASP A 168 -13.11 3.19 -9.68
N ARG A 169 -13.25 4.48 -9.93
CA ARG A 169 -13.42 5.47 -8.89
C ARG A 169 -14.62 5.13 -7.99
N GLN A 170 -14.47 5.29 -6.68
CA GLN A 170 -15.53 5.07 -5.68
C GLN A 170 -16.07 3.62 -5.63
N THR A 171 -15.22 2.64 -5.83
CA THR A 171 -15.57 1.21 -5.66
C THR A 171 -15.16 0.63 -4.31
N GLY A 172 -14.59 1.44 -3.42
CA GLY A 172 -14.17 1.01 -2.09
C GLY A 172 -12.72 0.55 -1.96
N LYS A 173 -11.84 0.92 -2.89
CA LYS A 173 -10.42 0.55 -2.85
C LYS A 173 -9.72 1.03 -1.57
N THR A 174 -9.89 2.29 -1.23
CA THR A 174 -9.33 2.87 0.00
C THR A 174 -9.93 2.21 1.24
N ALA A 175 -11.21 1.90 1.24
CA ALA A 175 -11.88 1.22 2.35
C ALA A 175 -11.26 -0.15 2.64
N VAL A 176 -10.99 -0.93 1.61
CA VAL A 176 -10.29 -2.23 1.74
C VAL A 176 -8.92 -2.06 2.40
N ALA A 177 -8.14 -1.09 1.94
CA ALA A 177 -6.81 -0.82 2.48
C ALA A 177 -6.86 -0.34 3.94
N VAL A 178 -7.75 0.59 4.26
CA VAL A 178 -7.91 1.13 5.63
C VAL A 178 -8.38 0.05 6.60
N ASP A 179 -9.32 -0.79 6.20
CA ASP A 179 -9.78 -1.90 7.03
C ASP A 179 -8.66 -2.91 7.31
N THR A 180 -7.80 -3.16 6.34
CA THR A 180 -6.62 -3.99 6.51
C THR A 180 -5.66 -3.40 7.54
N ILE A 181 -5.43 -2.09 7.49
CA ILE A 181 -4.58 -1.39 8.47
C ILE A 181 -5.19 -1.49 9.87
N ILE A 182 -6.49 -1.22 10.01
CA ILE A 182 -7.19 -1.30 11.29
C ILE A 182 -7.08 -2.70 11.91
N ASN A 183 -7.16 -3.73 11.08
CA ASN A 183 -7.05 -5.13 11.54
C ASN A 183 -5.67 -5.52 12.03
N GLN A 184 -4.63 -4.73 11.81
CA GLN A 184 -3.28 -5.05 12.26
C GLN A 184 -3.03 -4.70 13.74
N LYS A 185 -4.01 -4.16 14.44
CA LYS A 185 -3.89 -3.83 15.87
C LYS A 185 -3.50 -5.07 16.69
N GLY A 186 -2.43 -4.95 17.44
CA GLY A 186 -1.91 -6.03 18.30
C GLY A 186 -1.23 -7.18 17.56
N LYS A 187 -0.98 -7.07 16.26
CA LYS A 187 -0.38 -8.14 15.44
C LYS A 187 1.11 -7.92 15.14
N GLY A 188 1.71 -6.89 15.72
CA GLY A 188 3.13 -6.59 15.54
C GLY A 188 3.49 -6.08 14.14
N VAL A 189 2.55 -5.49 13.42
CA VAL A 189 2.75 -4.95 12.08
C VAL A 189 2.74 -3.44 12.12
N THR A 190 3.80 -2.81 11.61
CA THR A 190 3.82 -1.37 11.37
C THR A 190 3.24 -1.09 10.00
N CYS A 191 2.27 -0.20 9.93
CA CYS A 191 1.61 0.16 8.68
C CYS A 191 2.12 1.50 8.17
N VAL A 192 2.23 1.63 6.84
CA VAL A 192 2.53 2.88 6.15
C VAL A 192 1.40 3.12 5.15
N TYR A 193 0.71 4.23 5.29
CA TYR A 193 -0.30 4.66 4.33
C TYR A 193 0.25 5.84 3.53
N VAL A 194 0.45 5.61 2.23
CA VAL A 194 0.95 6.64 1.31
C VAL A 194 -0.21 7.17 0.48
N ALA A 195 -0.59 8.41 0.73
CA ALA A 195 -1.62 9.12 -0.02
C ALA A 195 -0.97 9.96 -1.12
N ILE A 196 -1.32 9.70 -2.36
CA ILE A 196 -0.73 10.33 -3.54
C ILE A 196 -1.82 11.01 -4.37
N GLY A 197 -1.72 12.32 -4.53
CA GLY A 197 -2.59 13.09 -5.42
C GLY A 197 -4.05 13.17 -4.98
N GLN A 198 -4.35 12.84 -3.73
CA GLN A 198 -5.68 12.95 -3.17
C GLN A 198 -5.97 14.35 -2.63
N LYS A 199 -7.24 14.69 -2.50
CA LYS A 199 -7.64 15.93 -1.82
C LYS A 199 -7.23 15.88 -0.36
N ALA A 200 -6.79 17.01 0.19
CA ALA A 200 -6.41 17.12 1.60
C ALA A 200 -7.53 16.67 2.56
N SER A 201 -8.78 16.98 2.24
CA SER A 201 -9.95 16.54 3.03
C SER A 201 -10.10 15.02 3.07
N THR A 202 -9.83 14.34 1.96
CA THR A 202 -9.87 12.88 1.87
C THR A 202 -8.77 12.24 2.73
N ILE A 203 -7.56 12.78 2.68
CA ILE A 203 -6.43 12.32 3.50
C ILE A 203 -6.75 12.51 4.98
N ASN A 204 -7.29 13.68 5.35
CA ASN A 204 -7.68 13.96 6.73
C ASN A 204 -8.76 13.01 7.24
N ASN A 205 -9.73 12.63 6.40
CA ASN A 205 -10.73 11.64 6.76
C ASN A 205 -10.12 10.27 7.05
N VAL A 206 -9.17 9.82 6.24
CA VAL A 206 -8.46 8.54 6.47
C VAL A 206 -7.69 8.59 7.79
N VAL A 207 -6.94 9.64 8.03
CA VAL A 207 -6.19 9.82 9.29
C VAL A 207 -7.12 9.80 10.50
N ARG A 208 -8.22 10.54 10.43
CA ARG A 208 -9.22 10.57 11.51
C ARG A 208 -9.83 9.19 11.76
N LYS A 209 -10.16 8.43 10.73
CA LYS A 209 -10.67 7.07 10.86
C LYS A 209 -9.66 6.12 11.49
N LEU A 210 -8.39 6.25 11.13
CA LEU A 210 -7.32 5.49 11.76
C LEU A 210 -7.17 5.86 13.25
N GLU A 211 -7.27 7.13 13.59
CA GLU A 211 -7.24 7.60 15.00
C GLU A 211 -8.41 7.07 15.81
N GLU A 212 -9.64 7.17 15.28
CA GLU A 212 -10.86 6.69 15.94
C GLU A 212 -10.80 5.20 16.29
N HIS A 213 -10.13 4.40 15.47
CA HIS A 213 -9.99 2.95 15.66
C HIS A 213 -8.67 2.55 16.35
N GLY A 214 -7.89 3.51 16.82
CA GLY A 214 -6.62 3.26 17.50
C GLY A 214 -5.51 2.73 16.58
N ALA A 215 -5.67 2.87 15.27
CA ALA A 215 -4.70 2.38 14.29
C ALA A 215 -3.54 3.34 14.04
N MET A 216 -3.68 4.63 14.36
CA MET A 216 -2.58 5.59 14.18
C MET A 216 -1.37 5.29 15.06
N GLU A 217 -1.53 4.61 16.18
CA GLU A 217 -0.42 4.27 17.08
C GLU A 217 0.68 3.46 16.40
N TYR A 218 0.33 2.64 15.40
CA TYR A 218 1.28 1.82 14.64
C TYR A 218 1.35 2.19 13.16
N THR A 219 0.78 3.33 12.78
CA THR A 219 0.70 3.74 11.36
C THR A 219 1.50 5.02 11.12
N ILE A 220 2.23 5.02 10.02
CA ILE A 220 2.92 6.18 9.46
C ILE A 220 2.12 6.62 8.24
N VAL A 221 1.72 7.89 8.16
CA VAL A 221 1.03 8.45 6.99
C VAL A 221 2.00 9.35 6.23
N VAL A 222 2.21 9.04 4.97
CA VAL A 222 3.00 9.87 4.03
C VAL A 222 2.02 10.47 3.03
N ALA A 223 1.92 11.79 3.02
CA ALA A 223 0.94 12.49 2.20
C ALA A 223 1.59 13.42 1.19
N ALA A 224 1.21 13.26 -0.07
CA ALA A 224 1.45 14.21 -1.15
C ALA A 224 0.09 14.54 -1.78
N ALA A 225 -0.52 15.61 -1.34
CA ALA A 225 -1.86 16.01 -1.77
C ALA A 225 -1.90 16.43 -3.24
N ALA A 226 -3.10 16.54 -3.80
CA ALA A 226 -3.29 16.98 -5.19
C ALA A 226 -2.77 18.40 -5.45
N SER A 227 -2.69 19.23 -4.41
CA SER A 227 -2.13 20.58 -4.47
C SER A 227 -0.60 20.62 -4.38
N ASP A 228 0.04 19.54 -4.01
CA ASP A 228 1.50 19.44 -3.96
C ASP A 228 2.09 19.28 -5.36
N SER A 229 3.37 19.61 -5.51
CA SER A 229 4.05 19.49 -6.79
C SER A 229 4.07 18.05 -7.31
N ALA A 230 4.18 17.88 -8.63
CA ALA A 230 4.29 16.57 -9.25
C ALA A 230 5.50 15.77 -8.71
N ALA A 231 6.60 16.47 -8.41
CA ALA A 231 7.77 15.85 -7.80
C ALA A 231 7.46 15.20 -6.45
N MET A 232 6.75 15.89 -5.57
CA MET A 232 6.36 15.37 -4.26
C MET A 232 5.42 14.18 -4.39
N GLN A 233 4.47 14.23 -5.31
CA GLN A 233 3.56 13.10 -5.58
C GLN A 233 4.30 11.88 -6.14
N TYR A 234 5.29 12.09 -6.97
CA TYR A 234 6.14 11.03 -7.49
C TYR A 234 7.00 10.38 -6.40
N LEU A 235 7.62 11.17 -5.53
CA LEU A 235 8.58 10.70 -4.53
C LEU A 235 7.92 10.06 -3.31
N ALA A 236 6.69 10.41 -2.98
CA ALA A 236 6.00 9.96 -1.76
C ALA A 236 5.98 8.44 -1.60
N ALA A 237 5.76 7.71 -2.69
CA ALA A 237 5.74 6.25 -2.68
C ALA A 237 7.09 5.66 -2.27
N TYR A 238 8.18 6.19 -2.79
CA TYR A 238 9.54 5.75 -2.44
C TYR A 238 9.90 6.10 -1.00
N SER A 239 9.52 7.28 -0.54
CA SER A 239 9.72 7.69 0.85
C SER A 239 9.00 6.76 1.83
N GLY A 240 7.73 6.47 1.56
CA GLY A 240 6.95 5.53 2.36
C GLY A 240 7.53 4.13 2.34
N CYS A 241 7.99 3.67 1.18
CA CYS A 241 8.63 2.36 1.03
C CYS A 241 9.89 2.25 1.90
N THR A 242 10.74 3.26 1.90
CA THR A 242 11.93 3.31 2.76
C THR A 242 11.58 3.26 4.23
N MET A 243 10.52 3.95 4.64
CA MET A 243 10.04 3.91 6.02
C MET A 243 9.55 2.51 6.43
N GLY A 244 8.87 1.81 5.53
CA GLY A 244 8.44 0.42 5.75
C GLY A 244 9.59 -0.58 5.76
N GLU A 245 10.58 -0.40 4.89
CA GLU A 245 11.76 -1.26 4.82
C GLU A 245 12.60 -1.23 6.09
N TYR A 246 12.58 -0.12 6.83
CA TYR A 246 13.26 -0.03 8.12
C TYR A 246 12.89 -1.21 9.03
N PHE A 247 11.62 -1.53 9.12
CA PHE A 247 11.11 -2.62 9.96
C PHE A 247 11.40 -3.99 9.35
N ARG A 248 11.21 -4.15 8.03
CA ARG A 248 11.53 -5.40 7.34
C ARG A 248 12.98 -5.82 7.57
N ASP A 249 13.91 -4.91 7.39
CA ASP A 249 15.34 -5.20 7.45
C ASP A 249 15.82 -5.53 8.87
N ARG A 250 15.01 -5.23 9.88
CA ARG A 250 15.29 -5.52 11.30
C ARG A 250 14.50 -6.71 11.86
N GLY A 251 13.91 -7.52 10.98
CA GLY A 251 13.20 -8.72 11.38
C GLY A 251 11.79 -8.47 11.91
N GLU A 252 11.19 -7.35 11.54
CA GLU A 252 9.81 -7.02 11.87
C GLU A 252 8.94 -7.07 10.62
N ASP A 253 7.63 -7.01 10.79
CA ASP A 253 6.66 -7.01 9.71
C ASP A 253 6.11 -5.61 9.49
N ALA A 254 6.00 -5.21 8.23
CA ALA A 254 5.40 -3.96 7.83
C ALA A 254 4.40 -4.17 6.68
N LEU A 255 3.42 -3.29 6.63
CA LEU A 255 2.43 -3.22 5.56
C LEU A 255 2.47 -1.82 4.96
N ILE A 256 2.53 -1.72 3.64
CA ILE A 256 2.45 -0.43 2.95
C ILE A 256 1.30 -0.41 1.95
N VAL A 257 0.54 0.67 1.99
CA VAL A 257 -0.54 0.97 1.04
C VAL A 257 -0.14 2.17 0.21
N TYR A 258 -0.19 2.02 -1.12
CA TYR A 258 0.02 3.12 -2.06
C TYR A 258 -1.32 3.55 -2.65
N ASP A 259 -1.85 4.67 -2.22
CA ASP A 259 -3.17 5.15 -2.62
C ASP A 259 -3.09 6.51 -3.35
N ASP A 260 -2.89 6.53 -4.67
CA ASP A 260 -2.74 5.39 -5.56
C ASP A 260 -1.54 5.55 -6.50
N LEU A 261 -1.13 4.46 -7.11
CA LEU A 261 -0.03 4.46 -8.07
C LEU A 261 -0.41 5.02 -9.45
N THR A 262 -1.68 5.10 -9.79
CA THR A 262 -2.15 5.77 -11.01
C THR A 262 -1.78 7.25 -10.98
N LYS A 263 -2.02 7.91 -9.86
CA LYS A 263 -1.65 9.32 -9.69
C LYS A 263 -0.15 9.53 -9.61
N GLN A 264 0.59 8.59 -9.05
CA GLN A 264 2.04 8.60 -9.11
C GLN A 264 2.54 8.55 -10.56
N ALA A 265 1.96 7.70 -11.38
CA ALA A 265 2.30 7.60 -12.80
C ALA A 265 1.98 8.89 -13.55
N TRP A 266 0.86 9.54 -13.24
CA TRP A 266 0.51 10.83 -13.82
C TRP A 266 1.51 11.92 -13.42
N ALA A 267 1.90 11.96 -12.16
CA ALA A 267 2.92 12.90 -11.68
C ALA A 267 4.27 12.69 -12.37
N TYR A 268 4.69 11.44 -12.49
CA TYR A 268 5.93 11.07 -13.17
C TYR A 268 5.88 11.39 -14.66
N ARG A 269 4.74 11.18 -15.33
CA ARG A 269 4.52 11.59 -16.71
C ARG A 269 4.69 13.11 -16.87
N GLN A 270 4.08 13.89 -15.99
CA GLN A 270 4.20 15.35 -16.00
C GLN A 270 5.67 15.79 -15.85
N VAL A 271 6.37 15.27 -14.87
CA VAL A 271 7.80 15.56 -14.66
C VAL A 271 8.64 15.18 -15.89
N SER A 272 8.38 13.99 -16.44
CA SER A 272 9.13 13.48 -17.60
C SER A 272 8.91 14.31 -18.87
N LEU A 273 7.68 14.75 -19.12
CA LEU A 273 7.36 15.63 -20.25
C LEU A 273 8.04 17.01 -20.10
N LEU A 274 8.05 17.57 -18.91
CA LEU A 274 8.73 18.83 -18.62
C LEU A 274 10.27 18.70 -18.74
N LEU A 275 10.82 17.54 -18.42
CA LEU A 275 12.22 17.22 -18.66
C LEU A 275 12.53 16.89 -20.14
N ARG A 276 11.54 16.96 -21.01
CA ARG A 276 11.64 16.64 -22.45
C ARG A 276 12.08 15.21 -22.73
N ARG A 277 11.73 14.28 -21.86
CA ARG A 277 11.89 12.86 -22.15
C ARG A 277 10.92 12.44 -23.25
N PRO A 278 11.30 11.60 -24.20
CA PRO A 278 10.40 11.19 -25.28
C PRO A 278 9.20 10.43 -24.74
N PRO A 279 7.96 10.84 -25.09
CA PRO A 279 6.76 10.15 -24.66
C PRO A 279 6.57 8.84 -25.41
N GLY A 280 6.07 7.82 -24.73
CA GLY A 280 5.63 6.55 -25.29
C GLY A 280 4.10 6.42 -25.31
N ARG A 281 3.62 5.21 -25.07
CA ARG A 281 2.19 4.92 -25.01
C ARG A 281 1.47 5.79 -23.96
N GLU A 282 0.35 6.39 -24.32
CA GLU A 282 -0.43 7.31 -23.47
C GLU A 282 0.40 8.48 -22.90
N ALA A 283 1.43 8.89 -23.63
CA ALA A 283 2.39 9.93 -23.26
C ALA A 283 3.23 9.60 -22.00
N TYR A 284 3.22 8.39 -21.52
CA TYR A 284 4.11 7.96 -20.44
C TYR A 284 5.56 7.83 -20.95
N PRO A 285 6.56 8.13 -20.10
CA PRO A 285 7.95 7.85 -20.46
C PRO A 285 8.21 6.35 -20.58
N GLY A 286 9.24 5.96 -21.32
CA GLY A 286 9.57 4.55 -21.55
C GLY A 286 9.89 3.75 -20.29
N ASP A 287 10.26 4.42 -19.21
CA ASP A 287 10.62 3.80 -17.93
C ASP A 287 9.48 3.79 -16.89
N VAL A 288 8.24 4.05 -17.28
CA VAL A 288 7.10 4.01 -16.34
C VAL A 288 6.88 2.61 -15.75
N PHE A 289 7.13 1.56 -16.51
CA PHE A 289 7.14 0.20 -15.97
C PHE A 289 8.18 0.06 -14.86
N TYR A 290 9.38 0.54 -15.10
CA TYR A 290 10.48 0.51 -14.13
C TYR A 290 10.19 1.35 -12.89
N LEU A 291 9.46 2.46 -13.04
CA LEU A 291 8.98 3.26 -11.91
C LEU A 291 8.24 2.40 -10.87
N HIS A 292 7.30 1.59 -11.32
CA HIS A 292 6.49 0.73 -10.45
C HIS A 292 7.20 -0.56 -10.08
N SER A 293 7.96 -1.17 -10.97
CA SER A 293 8.64 -2.43 -10.69
C SER A 293 9.72 -2.28 -9.63
N ARG A 294 10.59 -1.26 -9.73
CA ARG A 294 11.62 -1.02 -8.72
C ARG A 294 11.07 -0.63 -7.35
N LEU A 295 9.87 -0.05 -7.30
CA LEU A 295 9.17 0.22 -6.06
C LEU A 295 8.59 -1.06 -5.45
N LEU A 296 7.81 -1.79 -6.22
CA LEU A 296 7.04 -2.95 -5.74
C LEU A 296 7.92 -4.17 -5.47
N GLU A 297 9.03 -4.33 -6.17
CA GLU A 297 10.00 -5.39 -5.88
C GLU A 297 10.66 -5.26 -4.49
N ARG A 298 10.63 -4.09 -3.90
CA ARG A 298 11.11 -3.85 -2.53
C ARG A 298 10.21 -4.47 -1.47
N ALA A 299 8.95 -4.73 -1.79
CA ALA A 299 8.06 -5.52 -0.94
C ALA A 299 8.43 -7.01 -1.06
N ALA A 300 8.86 -7.60 0.03
CA ALA A 300 9.34 -8.97 0.08
C ALA A 300 9.34 -9.50 1.50
N ARG A 301 9.46 -10.82 1.63
CA ARG A 301 9.84 -11.47 2.88
C ARG A 301 11.32 -11.81 2.80
N VAL A 302 12.09 -11.35 3.76
CA VAL A 302 13.53 -11.61 3.85
C VAL A 302 13.83 -12.68 4.88
N ASN A 303 14.86 -13.51 4.59
CA ASN A 303 15.23 -14.63 5.43
C ASN A 303 16.04 -14.19 6.67
N PRO A 304 16.21 -15.09 7.67
CA PRO A 304 16.95 -14.76 8.88
C PRO A 304 18.41 -14.36 8.64
N GLU A 305 19.05 -14.95 7.64
CA GLU A 305 20.44 -14.66 7.30
C GLU A 305 20.61 -13.21 6.79
N TYR A 306 19.66 -12.73 6.01
CA TYR A 306 19.61 -11.33 5.57
C TYR A 306 19.47 -10.38 6.76
N VAL A 307 18.53 -10.64 7.64
CA VAL A 307 18.27 -9.82 8.84
C VAL A 307 19.50 -9.81 9.76
N GLU A 308 20.12 -10.94 10.00
CA GLU A 308 21.33 -11.04 10.83
C GLU A 308 22.46 -10.23 10.24
N ARG A 309 22.69 -10.35 8.93
CA ARG A 309 23.71 -9.59 8.23
C ARG A 309 23.44 -8.09 8.27
N PHE A 310 22.22 -7.69 7.99
CA PHE A 310 21.82 -6.28 7.99
C PHE A 310 21.99 -5.64 9.37
N THR A 311 21.59 -6.34 10.42
CA THR A 311 21.68 -5.88 11.82
C THR A 311 23.05 -6.13 12.46
N LYS A 312 24.01 -6.64 11.69
CA LYS A 312 25.37 -6.99 12.18
C LYS A 312 25.33 -7.94 13.39
N GLY A 313 24.43 -8.91 13.35
CA GLY A 313 24.27 -9.93 14.37
C GLY A 313 23.39 -9.53 15.57
N ALA A 314 22.82 -8.32 15.57
CA ALA A 314 21.94 -7.85 16.66
C ALA A 314 20.60 -8.62 16.69
N VAL A 315 20.09 -9.02 15.54
CA VAL A 315 18.85 -9.81 15.41
C VAL A 315 19.17 -11.13 14.73
N LYS A 316 18.81 -12.25 15.36
CA LYS A 316 19.05 -13.60 14.86
C LYS A 316 17.77 -14.42 14.85
N GLY A 317 17.64 -15.28 13.84
CA GLY A 317 16.54 -16.23 13.73
C GLY A 317 15.18 -15.62 13.41
N LYS A 318 15.12 -14.36 13.01
CA LYS A 318 13.88 -13.65 12.64
C LYS A 318 13.83 -13.33 11.16
N THR A 319 12.68 -13.58 10.55
CA THR A 319 12.35 -13.08 9.21
C THR A 319 11.75 -11.69 9.31
N GLY A 320 11.95 -10.88 8.28
CA GLY A 320 11.25 -9.61 8.15
C GLY A 320 10.38 -9.60 6.91
N SER A 321 9.35 -8.77 6.88
CA SER A 321 8.50 -8.63 5.71
C SER A 321 8.03 -7.20 5.48
N LEU A 322 7.85 -6.86 4.21
CA LEU A 322 7.13 -5.68 3.76
C LEU A 322 6.07 -6.15 2.77
N THR A 323 4.82 -6.05 3.15
CA THR A 323 3.66 -6.39 2.32
C THR A 323 3.15 -5.13 1.66
N ALA A 324 2.93 -5.16 0.36
CA ALA A 324 2.44 -4.02 -0.39
C ALA A 324 1.00 -4.23 -0.89
N LEU A 325 0.18 -3.23 -0.70
CA LEU A 325 -1.17 -3.10 -1.28
C LEU A 325 -1.18 -1.85 -2.18
N PRO A 326 -0.65 -1.96 -3.41
CA PRO A 326 -0.78 -0.89 -4.38
C PRO A 326 -2.23 -0.77 -4.85
N ILE A 327 -2.69 0.46 -5.02
CA ILE A 327 -4.02 0.77 -5.54
C ILE A 327 -3.86 1.36 -6.94
N ILE A 328 -4.66 0.85 -7.88
CA ILE A 328 -4.76 1.36 -9.25
C ILE A 328 -6.21 1.71 -9.53
N GLU A 329 -6.43 2.89 -10.09
CA GLU A 329 -7.73 3.33 -10.56
C GLU A 329 -7.89 3.01 -12.05
N THR A 330 -8.98 2.30 -12.40
CA THR A 330 -9.35 2.05 -13.78
C THR A 330 -10.41 3.05 -14.26
N GLN A 331 -10.56 3.15 -15.58
CA GLN A 331 -11.61 3.93 -16.23
C GLN A 331 -12.57 2.95 -16.90
N ALA A 332 -13.85 2.98 -16.50
CA ALA A 332 -14.91 2.11 -17.04
C ALA A 332 -14.56 0.60 -17.02
N GLY A 333 -13.84 0.18 -15.97
CA GLY A 333 -13.43 -1.22 -15.81
C GLY A 333 -12.33 -1.70 -16.74
N ASP A 334 -11.68 -0.81 -17.49
CA ASP A 334 -10.64 -1.18 -18.46
C ASP A 334 -9.32 -1.55 -17.78
N VAL A 335 -9.11 -2.85 -17.59
CA VAL A 335 -7.86 -3.41 -17.05
C VAL A 335 -6.78 -3.59 -18.12
N SER A 336 -7.13 -3.38 -19.39
CA SER A 336 -6.18 -3.49 -20.52
C SER A 336 -5.41 -2.18 -20.78
N ALA A 337 -5.74 -1.10 -20.09
CA ALA A 337 -5.00 0.14 -20.14
C ALA A 337 -3.54 -0.04 -19.72
N PHE A 338 -2.68 0.89 -20.09
CA PHE A 338 -1.23 0.70 -19.99
C PHE A 338 -0.74 0.53 -18.55
N VAL A 339 -1.07 1.44 -17.65
CA VAL A 339 -0.62 1.37 -16.24
C VAL A 339 -1.22 0.18 -15.50
N PRO A 340 -2.54 -0.11 -15.57
CA PRO A 340 -3.10 -1.31 -14.97
C PRO A 340 -2.42 -2.61 -15.42
N THR A 341 -2.19 -2.77 -16.71
CA THR A 341 -1.51 -3.95 -17.28
C THR A 341 -0.10 -4.12 -16.68
N ASN A 342 0.66 -3.04 -16.59
CA ASN A 342 2.01 -3.06 -16.03
C ASN A 342 1.99 -3.51 -14.56
N VAL A 343 1.12 -2.95 -13.76
CA VAL A 343 1.07 -3.25 -12.31
C VAL A 343 0.53 -4.67 -12.06
N ILE A 344 -0.43 -5.14 -12.84
CA ILE A 344 -0.90 -6.53 -12.77
C ILE A 344 0.25 -7.50 -13.02
N SER A 345 1.13 -7.22 -13.98
CA SER A 345 2.28 -8.09 -14.27
C SER A 345 3.36 -8.08 -13.19
N ILE A 346 3.50 -6.98 -12.45
CA ILE A 346 4.50 -6.84 -11.37
C ILE A 346 4.04 -7.53 -10.09
N THR A 347 2.75 -7.49 -9.79
CA THR A 347 2.18 -7.95 -8.53
C THR A 347 1.93 -9.45 -8.47
N ASP A 348 1.75 -9.98 -7.27
CA ASP A 348 1.50 -11.41 -7.00
C ASP A 348 0.00 -11.75 -6.99
N GLY A 349 -0.79 -10.94 -7.60
CA GLY A 349 -2.24 -11.08 -7.71
C GLY A 349 -2.96 -9.74 -7.62
N GLN A 350 -4.26 -9.78 -7.76
CA GLN A 350 -5.10 -8.59 -7.73
C GLN A 350 -6.45 -8.87 -7.07
N ILE A 351 -6.96 -7.85 -6.37
CA ILE A 351 -8.32 -7.78 -5.88
C ILE A 351 -9.06 -6.79 -6.76
N PHE A 352 -9.97 -7.28 -7.57
CA PHE A 352 -10.74 -6.48 -8.52
C PHE A 352 -12.07 -6.04 -7.90
N LEU A 353 -12.25 -4.72 -7.75
CA LEU A 353 -13.48 -4.11 -7.25
C LEU A 353 -14.31 -3.59 -8.42
N GLU A 354 -15.55 -4.04 -8.51
CA GLU A 354 -16.41 -3.82 -9.65
C GLU A 354 -17.55 -2.86 -9.30
N THR A 355 -17.77 -1.86 -10.14
CA THR A 355 -18.79 -0.81 -9.94
C THR A 355 -20.20 -1.40 -9.88
N ASP A 356 -20.52 -2.36 -10.73
CA ASP A 356 -21.85 -2.98 -10.77
C ASP A 356 -22.18 -3.73 -9.47
N LEU A 357 -21.20 -4.43 -8.91
CA LEU A 357 -21.35 -5.09 -7.61
C LEU A 357 -21.51 -4.07 -6.48
N PHE A 358 -20.75 -3.00 -6.51
CA PHE A 358 -20.86 -1.93 -5.52
C PHE A 358 -22.24 -1.28 -5.52
N ASN A 359 -22.76 -0.98 -6.70
CA ASN A 359 -24.09 -0.39 -6.88
C ASN A 359 -25.22 -1.37 -6.54
N ALA A 360 -25.00 -2.66 -6.68
CA ALA A 360 -25.91 -3.71 -6.26
C ALA A 360 -25.92 -3.96 -4.73
N GLY A 361 -25.11 -3.20 -3.97
CA GLY A 361 -25.01 -3.35 -2.52
C GLY A 361 -24.09 -4.47 -2.04
N ILE A 362 -23.34 -5.11 -2.93
CA ILE A 362 -22.32 -6.11 -2.58
C ILE A 362 -21.06 -5.34 -2.21
N ARG A 363 -20.79 -5.20 -0.92
CA ARG A 363 -19.67 -4.44 -0.37
C ARG A 363 -18.94 -5.26 0.70
N PRO A 364 -17.62 -5.50 0.55
CA PRO A 364 -16.75 -5.07 -0.55
C PRO A 364 -17.14 -5.67 -1.91
N ALA A 365 -17.00 -4.86 -2.96
CA ALA A 365 -17.46 -5.18 -4.31
C ALA A 365 -16.46 -6.08 -5.07
N ILE A 366 -15.99 -7.13 -4.46
CA ILE A 366 -14.94 -8.00 -4.97
C ILE A 366 -15.50 -8.95 -6.04
N ASN A 367 -14.93 -8.89 -7.23
CA ASN A 367 -15.19 -9.87 -8.27
C ASN A 367 -14.31 -11.10 -8.04
N ALA A 368 -14.88 -12.16 -7.46
CA ALA A 368 -14.17 -13.39 -7.15
C ALA A 368 -13.64 -14.14 -8.40
N GLY A 369 -14.26 -13.93 -9.56
CA GLY A 369 -13.88 -14.61 -10.79
C GLY A 369 -12.54 -14.16 -11.36
N ILE A 370 -12.24 -12.87 -11.26
CA ILE A 370 -11.02 -12.26 -11.81
C ILE A 370 -10.03 -11.81 -10.75
N SER A 371 -10.39 -11.89 -9.48
CA SER A 371 -9.46 -11.65 -8.38
C SER A 371 -8.62 -12.89 -8.12
N VAL A 372 -7.31 -12.70 -7.96
CA VAL A 372 -6.34 -13.79 -7.85
C VAL A 372 -5.34 -13.48 -6.73
N SER A 373 -4.99 -14.50 -5.95
CA SER A 373 -3.80 -14.50 -5.10
C SER A 373 -2.87 -15.62 -5.56
N ARG A 374 -1.66 -15.28 -6.00
CA ARG A 374 -0.67 -16.27 -6.46
C ARG A 374 -0.05 -17.05 -5.29
N VAL A 375 -0.11 -16.52 -4.09
CA VAL A 375 0.31 -17.21 -2.86
C VAL A 375 -0.76 -18.20 -2.41
N GLY A 376 -2.02 -17.82 -2.51
CA GLY A 376 -3.15 -18.69 -2.23
C GLY A 376 -3.18 -19.25 -0.81
N GLY A 377 -3.49 -20.52 -0.69
CA GLY A 377 -3.64 -21.21 0.60
C GLY A 377 -2.39 -21.23 1.48
N SER A 378 -1.21 -20.94 0.94
CA SER A 378 0.01 -20.78 1.74
C SER A 378 -0.03 -19.55 2.66
N ALA A 379 -0.88 -18.58 2.33
CA ALA A 379 -1.13 -17.36 3.10
C ALA A 379 -2.38 -17.45 3.98
N GLN A 380 -2.89 -18.64 4.23
CA GLN A 380 -4.05 -18.86 5.09
C GLN A 380 -3.69 -19.66 6.33
N THR A 381 -4.36 -19.36 7.44
CA THR A 381 -4.32 -20.22 8.61
C THR A 381 -4.95 -21.58 8.28
N LYS A 382 -4.61 -22.63 9.01
CA LYS A 382 -5.12 -23.97 8.74
C LYS A 382 -6.65 -24.04 8.79
N VAL A 383 -7.26 -23.38 9.77
CA VAL A 383 -8.72 -23.35 9.91
C VAL A 383 -9.40 -22.67 8.73
N ILE A 384 -8.90 -21.52 8.31
CA ILE A 384 -9.46 -20.80 7.17
C ILE A 384 -9.24 -21.56 5.86
N LYS A 385 -8.06 -22.13 5.67
CA LYS A 385 -7.77 -22.96 4.48
C LYS A 385 -8.72 -24.15 4.37
N LYS A 386 -8.99 -24.83 5.48
CA LYS A 386 -9.94 -25.95 5.52
C LYS A 386 -11.35 -25.52 5.18
N LEU A 387 -11.83 -24.40 5.73
CA LEU A 387 -13.21 -23.93 5.59
C LEU A 387 -13.48 -23.15 4.30
N SER A 388 -12.46 -22.51 3.73
CA SER A 388 -12.63 -21.65 2.53
C SER A 388 -12.42 -22.38 1.21
N GLY A 389 -11.97 -23.64 1.23
CA GLY A 389 -11.56 -24.37 0.03
C GLY A 389 -12.62 -24.48 -1.06
N GLY A 390 -13.90 -24.55 -0.68
CA GLY A 390 -15.02 -24.64 -1.63
C GLY A 390 -15.67 -23.30 -1.99
N ILE A 391 -15.45 -22.26 -1.22
CA ILE A 391 -16.20 -20.99 -1.34
C ILE A 391 -16.05 -20.35 -2.72
N ARG A 392 -14.84 -20.28 -3.23
CA ARG A 392 -14.58 -19.68 -4.54
C ARG A 392 -15.23 -20.47 -5.68
N THR A 393 -15.15 -21.79 -5.62
CA THR A 393 -15.79 -22.68 -6.59
C THR A 393 -17.31 -22.55 -6.53
N ASP A 394 -17.88 -22.53 -5.35
CA ASP A 394 -19.32 -22.35 -5.12
C ASP A 394 -19.83 -21.03 -5.69
N LEU A 395 -19.08 -19.95 -5.52
CA LEU A 395 -19.44 -18.65 -6.08
C LEU A 395 -19.33 -18.61 -7.61
N ALA A 396 -18.32 -19.25 -8.18
CA ALA A 396 -18.17 -19.33 -9.62
C ALA A 396 -19.34 -20.12 -10.24
N GLN A 397 -19.69 -21.27 -9.67
CA GLN A 397 -20.85 -22.06 -10.08
C GLN A 397 -22.16 -21.29 -9.90
N TYR A 398 -22.32 -20.60 -8.79
CA TYR A 398 -23.50 -19.75 -8.55
C TYR A 398 -23.68 -18.70 -9.65
N ARG A 399 -22.62 -18.02 -10.04
CA ARG A 399 -22.68 -16.99 -11.10
C ARG A 399 -23.09 -17.56 -12.46
N GLU A 400 -22.53 -18.71 -12.82
CA GLU A 400 -22.92 -19.42 -14.05
C GLU A 400 -24.39 -19.84 -14.01
N LEU A 401 -24.82 -20.44 -12.92
CA LEU A 401 -26.20 -20.88 -12.73
C LEU A 401 -27.19 -19.71 -12.65
N ALA A 402 -26.81 -18.60 -12.02
CA ALA A 402 -27.66 -17.41 -11.95
C ALA A 402 -27.90 -16.79 -13.34
N ALA A 403 -26.86 -16.75 -14.17
CA ALA A 403 -26.99 -16.29 -15.54
C ALA A 403 -27.90 -17.22 -16.37
N PHE A 404 -27.75 -18.53 -16.21
CA PHE A 404 -28.59 -19.52 -16.86
C PHE A 404 -30.04 -19.51 -16.38
N ALA A 405 -30.27 -19.33 -15.07
CA ALA A 405 -31.58 -19.32 -14.46
C ALA A 405 -32.51 -18.18 -14.95
N GLN A 406 -31.95 -17.11 -15.49
CA GLN A 406 -32.72 -16.03 -16.11
C GLN A 406 -33.48 -16.48 -17.37
N PHE A 407 -33.00 -17.54 -18.01
CA PHE A 407 -33.54 -18.03 -19.29
C PHE A 407 -34.27 -19.39 -19.17
N ALA A 408 -34.18 -20.05 -18.02
CA ALA A 408 -34.75 -21.38 -17.81
C ALA A 408 -36.02 -21.28 -16.94
N SER A 409 -37.12 -21.83 -17.42
CA SER A 409 -38.40 -21.86 -16.70
C SER A 409 -38.47 -22.93 -15.61
N ASP A 410 -37.74 -24.03 -15.77
CA ASP A 410 -37.70 -25.15 -14.83
C ASP A 410 -36.29 -25.52 -14.44
N LEU A 411 -35.99 -25.43 -13.16
CA LEU A 411 -34.74 -25.83 -12.56
C LEU A 411 -34.95 -27.12 -11.75
N ASP A 412 -34.01 -28.07 -11.88
CA ASP A 412 -34.00 -29.23 -11.00
C ASP A 412 -33.68 -28.85 -9.54
N ASP A 413 -34.03 -29.70 -8.60
CA ASP A 413 -33.88 -29.41 -7.18
C ASP A 413 -32.42 -29.22 -6.74
N ALA A 414 -31.49 -29.92 -7.38
CA ALA A 414 -30.06 -29.77 -7.09
C ALA A 414 -29.54 -28.38 -7.49
N THR A 415 -29.89 -27.93 -8.69
CA THR A 415 -29.55 -26.60 -9.21
C THR A 415 -30.18 -25.49 -8.37
N ARG A 416 -31.42 -25.67 -7.95
CA ARG A 416 -32.13 -24.72 -7.06
C ARG A 416 -31.42 -24.60 -5.72
N ARG A 417 -30.99 -25.71 -5.11
CA ARG A 417 -30.23 -25.69 -3.83
C ARG A 417 -28.89 -24.99 -3.98
N GLN A 418 -28.17 -25.21 -5.07
CA GLN A 418 -26.92 -24.51 -5.32
C GLN A 418 -27.11 -22.99 -5.47
N LEU A 419 -28.16 -22.56 -6.16
CA LEU A 419 -28.52 -21.15 -6.28
C LEU A 419 -28.86 -20.53 -4.94
N GLU A 420 -29.65 -21.20 -4.13
CA GLU A 420 -30.04 -20.72 -2.80
C GLU A 420 -28.83 -20.64 -1.87
N ARG A 421 -27.95 -21.63 -1.88
CA ARG A 421 -26.70 -21.59 -1.10
C ARG A 421 -25.78 -20.48 -1.58
N GLY A 422 -25.63 -20.30 -2.88
CA GLY A 422 -24.82 -19.24 -3.47
C GLY A 422 -25.29 -17.83 -3.10
N LYS A 423 -26.59 -17.60 -3.05
CA LYS A 423 -27.18 -16.34 -2.58
C LYS A 423 -26.76 -16.04 -1.13
N ARG A 424 -26.77 -17.07 -0.28
CA ARG A 424 -26.40 -16.94 1.14
C ARG A 424 -24.90 -16.73 1.33
N VAL A 425 -24.07 -17.34 0.51
CA VAL A 425 -22.62 -17.08 0.51
C VAL A 425 -22.34 -15.64 0.12
N VAL A 426 -22.97 -15.13 -0.94
CA VAL A 426 -22.82 -13.72 -1.36
C VAL A 426 -23.25 -12.78 -0.25
N GLU A 427 -24.38 -13.04 0.39
CA GLU A 427 -24.88 -12.20 1.49
C GLU A 427 -23.95 -12.26 2.73
N LEU A 428 -23.47 -13.45 3.07
CA LEU A 428 -22.56 -13.66 4.20
C LEU A 428 -21.23 -12.89 4.05
N LEU A 429 -20.72 -12.78 2.83
CA LEU A 429 -19.45 -12.10 2.55
C LEU A 429 -19.56 -10.58 2.55
N LYS A 430 -20.77 -10.02 2.61
CA LYS A 430 -20.96 -8.59 2.81
C LYS A 430 -20.47 -8.18 4.20
N GLN A 431 -19.82 -7.03 4.25
CA GLN A 431 -19.21 -6.55 5.48
C GLN A 431 -19.20 -5.02 5.50
N PRO A 432 -19.65 -4.37 6.61
CA PRO A 432 -19.54 -2.93 6.75
C PRO A 432 -18.09 -2.47 6.83
N GLN A 433 -17.83 -1.24 6.46
CA GLN A 433 -16.52 -0.59 6.65
C GLN A 433 -16.19 -0.47 8.15
N TYR A 434 -14.90 -0.45 8.46
CA TYR A 434 -14.35 -0.25 9.80
C TYR A 434 -14.75 -1.33 10.82
N GLN A 435 -15.12 -2.50 10.34
CA GLN A 435 -15.48 -3.66 11.16
C GLN A 435 -14.69 -4.90 10.70
N PRO A 436 -13.36 -4.88 10.76
CA PRO A 436 -12.58 -6.06 10.44
C PRO A 436 -12.87 -7.17 11.44
N GLN A 437 -12.80 -8.41 10.97
CA GLN A 437 -13.11 -9.59 11.77
C GLN A 437 -11.85 -10.39 12.11
N GLN A 438 -11.88 -11.03 13.26
CA GLN A 438 -10.83 -11.93 13.71
C GLN A 438 -10.96 -13.30 13.02
N VAL A 439 -9.92 -14.11 13.14
CA VAL A 439 -9.88 -15.44 12.48
C VAL A 439 -11.04 -16.33 12.94
N TRP A 440 -11.34 -16.36 14.23
CA TRP A 440 -12.46 -17.18 14.75
C TRP A 440 -13.80 -16.73 14.20
N GLU A 441 -14.00 -15.43 14.01
CA GLU A 441 -15.23 -14.88 13.45
C GLU A 441 -15.45 -15.31 12.01
N LEU A 442 -14.41 -15.25 11.20
CA LEU A 442 -14.44 -15.76 9.83
C LEU A 442 -14.65 -17.28 9.80
N ALA A 443 -13.98 -18.02 10.69
CA ALA A 443 -14.14 -19.46 10.79
C ALA A 443 -15.57 -19.86 11.11
N VAL A 444 -16.20 -19.19 12.05
CA VAL A 444 -17.61 -19.43 12.40
C VAL A 444 -18.56 -19.13 11.23
N ALA A 445 -18.35 -18.04 10.53
CA ALA A 445 -19.14 -17.68 9.36
C ALA A 445 -19.03 -18.74 8.25
N LEU A 446 -17.83 -19.14 7.89
CA LEU A 446 -17.59 -20.18 6.87
C LEU A 446 -18.11 -21.54 7.29
N TYR A 447 -17.90 -21.91 8.54
CA TYR A 447 -18.41 -23.15 9.09
C TYR A 447 -19.94 -23.23 9.00
N SER A 448 -20.63 -22.13 9.33
CA SER A 448 -22.07 -22.05 9.29
C SER A 448 -22.63 -22.25 7.88
N VAL A 449 -22.06 -21.63 6.88
CA VAL A 449 -22.51 -21.78 5.50
C VAL A 449 -22.16 -23.14 4.91
N ASN A 450 -20.98 -23.66 5.21
CA ASN A 450 -20.53 -24.94 4.68
C ASN A 450 -21.34 -26.14 5.20
N ASN A 451 -21.80 -26.06 6.44
CA ASN A 451 -22.58 -27.14 7.09
C ASN A 451 -24.10 -26.96 6.98
N GLY A 452 -24.56 -26.04 6.12
CA GLY A 452 -25.97 -25.89 5.82
C GLY A 452 -26.80 -25.16 6.90
N TYR A 453 -26.19 -24.56 7.89
CA TYR A 453 -26.91 -23.85 8.97
C TYR A 453 -27.61 -22.57 8.51
N LEU A 454 -27.30 -22.08 7.32
CA LEU A 454 -27.95 -20.91 6.71
C LEU A 454 -29.04 -21.28 5.69
N ASP A 455 -29.17 -22.56 5.33
CA ASP A 455 -30.02 -22.99 4.23
C ASP A 455 -31.52 -22.76 4.47
N ASP A 456 -31.96 -22.76 5.72
CA ASP A 456 -33.33 -22.53 6.15
C ASP A 456 -33.67 -21.06 6.48
N LEU A 457 -32.69 -20.17 6.37
CA LEU A 457 -32.85 -18.74 6.62
C LEU A 457 -33.23 -17.98 5.35
N GLU A 458 -34.01 -16.92 5.52
CA GLU A 458 -34.17 -15.92 4.47
C GLU A 458 -32.84 -15.21 4.23
N VAL A 459 -32.53 -14.86 2.96
CA VAL A 459 -31.28 -14.20 2.60
C VAL A 459 -31.04 -12.92 3.41
N GLY A 460 -32.10 -12.14 3.67
CA GLY A 460 -32.01 -10.92 4.47
C GLY A 460 -31.70 -11.14 5.96
N GLN A 461 -31.79 -12.37 6.46
CA GLN A 461 -31.50 -12.72 7.85
C GLN A 461 -30.08 -13.21 8.08
N VAL A 462 -29.32 -13.48 7.02
CA VAL A 462 -27.98 -14.11 7.10
C VAL A 462 -27.03 -13.28 7.96
N LEU A 463 -26.92 -11.98 7.72
CA LEU A 463 -26.02 -11.11 8.48
C LEU A 463 -26.46 -10.91 9.93
N ALA A 464 -27.77 -10.84 10.18
CA ALA A 464 -28.31 -10.77 11.54
C ALA A 464 -28.03 -12.06 12.31
N PHE A 465 -28.19 -13.22 11.67
CA PHE A 465 -27.86 -14.53 12.23
C PHE A 465 -26.37 -14.60 12.57
N GLU A 466 -25.48 -14.22 11.66
CA GLU A 466 -24.03 -14.19 11.86
C GLU A 466 -23.65 -13.37 13.11
N LYS A 467 -24.18 -12.16 13.21
CA LYS A 467 -23.93 -11.27 14.35
C LYS A 467 -24.41 -11.88 15.66
N ALA A 468 -25.65 -12.35 15.68
CA ALA A 468 -26.25 -12.94 16.87
C ALA A 468 -25.52 -14.22 17.29
N LEU A 469 -25.11 -15.06 16.35
CA LEU A 469 -24.32 -16.27 16.62
C LEU A 469 -22.95 -15.93 17.26
N LYS A 470 -22.26 -14.95 16.73
CA LYS A 470 -20.97 -14.52 17.27
C LYS A 470 -21.11 -13.97 18.68
N ASP A 471 -22.14 -13.18 18.95
CA ASP A 471 -22.42 -12.67 20.29
C ASP A 471 -22.76 -13.82 21.26
N TYR A 472 -23.54 -14.79 20.82
CA TYR A 472 -23.85 -15.99 21.59
C TYR A 472 -22.61 -16.81 21.94
N LEU A 473 -21.72 -17.03 20.95
CA LEU A 473 -20.48 -17.77 21.18
C LEU A 473 -19.53 -17.06 22.14
N LYS A 474 -19.45 -15.74 22.06
CA LYS A 474 -18.69 -14.94 23.04
C LYS A 474 -19.22 -15.09 24.46
N ALA A 475 -20.55 -15.12 24.62
CA ALA A 475 -21.19 -15.19 25.92
C ALA A 475 -21.17 -16.60 26.53
N LYS A 476 -21.32 -17.65 25.72
CA LYS A 476 -21.52 -19.04 26.19
C LYS A 476 -20.37 -19.99 25.88
N HIS A 477 -19.55 -19.71 24.88
CA HIS A 477 -18.50 -20.61 24.41
C HIS A 477 -17.16 -19.86 24.20
N GLU A 478 -16.83 -18.95 25.10
CA GLU A 478 -15.61 -18.13 25.02
C GLU A 478 -14.33 -18.98 24.93
N ALA A 479 -14.25 -20.07 25.68
CA ALA A 479 -13.09 -20.97 25.65
C ALA A 479 -12.89 -21.60 24.27
N LEU A 480 -13.96 -22.00 23.60
CA LEU A 480 -13.92 -22.58 22.26
C LEU A 480 -13.41 -21.59 21.22
N ILE A 481 -13.97 -20.39 21.18
CA ILE A 481 -13.56 -19.37 20.22
C ILE A 481 -12.13 -18.88 20.48
N GLN A 482 -11.72 -18.83 21.74
CA GLN A 482 -10.34 -18.46 22.10
C GLN A 482 -9.35 -19.51 21.62
N ARG A 483 -9.68 -20.82 21.74
CA ARG A 483 -8.83 -21.88 21.18
C ARG A 483 -8.72 -21.77 19.66
N ILE A 484 -9.80 -21.51 18.95
CA ILE A 484 -9.79 -21.33 17.49
C ILE A 484 -8.89 -20.15 17.11
N GLU A 485 -8.98 -19.04 17.83
CA GLU A 485 -8.16 -17.84 17.56
C GLU A 485 -6.68 -18.08 17.85
N ASP A 486 -6.34 -18.74 18.93
CA ASP A 486 -4.95 -18.96 19.35
C ASP A 486 -4.26 -20.06 18.54
N VAL A 487 -4.91 -21.20 18.37
CA VAL A 487 -4.36 -22.38 17.67
C VAL A 487 -4.49 -22.22 16.15
N LYS A 488 -5.52 -21.51 15.68
CA LYS A 488 -5.83 -21.32 14.25
C LYS A 488 -5.96 -22.63 13.47
N GLU A 489 -6.42 -23.64 14.15
CA GLU A 489 -6.72 -24.98 13.63
C GLU A 489 -7.98 -25.49 14.28
N LEU A 490 -8.82 -26.17 13.52
CA LEU A 490 -10.05 -26.77 14.01
C LEU A 490 -9.82 -28.27 14.21
N SER A 491 -9.65 -28.69 15.47
CA SER A 491 -9.58 -30.11 15.82
C SER A 491 -10.93 -30.80 15.62
N LYS A 492 -10.95 -32.13 15.58
CA LYS A 492 -12.21 -32.88 15.48
C LYS A 492 -13.14 -32.59 16.66
N GLU A 493 -12.58 -32.41 17.84
CA GLU A 493 -13.33 -32.07 19.07
C GLU A 493 -13.91 -30.68 19.00
N ASP A 494 -13.14 -29.70 18.56
CA ASP A 494 -13.59 -28.31 18.38
C ASP A 494 -14.61 -28.18 17.25
N ASP A 495 -14.45 -28.94 16.17
CA ASP A 495 -15.41 -29.05 15.08
C ASP A 495 -16.78 -29.52 15.59
N ALA A 496 -16.80 -30.62 16.34
CA ALA A 496 -18.00 -31.17 16.96
C ALA A 496 -18.62 -30.18 17.98
N ALA A 497 -17.80 -29.55 18.80
CA ALA A 497 -18.24 -28.55 19.78
C ALA A 497 -18.87 -27.33 19.12
N LEU A 498 -18.27 -26.83 18.05
CA LEU A 498 -18.79 -25.69 17.28
C LEU A 498 -20.12 -26.04 16.63
N GLY A 499 -20.24 -27.21 16.01
CA GLY A 499 -21.49 -27.69 15.42
C GLY A 499 -22.61 -27.80 16.45
N ALA A 500 -22.33 -28.37 17.63
CA ALA A 500 -23.28 -28.46 18.72
C ALA A 500 -23.72 -27.09 19.25
N ALA A 501 -22.78 -26.17 19.40
CA ALA A 501 -23.06 -24.80 19.83
C ALA A 501 -23.97 -24.04 18.85
N ILE A 502 -23.74 -24.16 17.55
CA ILE A 502 -24.58 -23.56 16.52
C ILE A 502 -25.98 -24.15 16.50
N GLN A 503 -26.10 -25.47 16.63
CA GLN A 503 -27.39 -26.15 16.72
C GLN A 503 -28.18 -25.71 17.94
N GLU A 504 -27.56 -25.59 19.09
CA GLU A 504 -28.17 -25.06 20.30
C GLU A 504 -28.66 -23.62 20.12
N PHE A 505 -27.83 -22.79 19.53
CA PHE A 505 -28.20 -21.39 19.21
C PHE A 505 -29.40 -21.30 18.28
N LYS A 506 -29.47 -22.14 17.25
CA LYS A 506 -30.60 -22.18 16.32
C LYS A 506 -31.93 -22.59 16.99
N LYS A 507 -31.87 -23.42 18.03
CA LYS A 507 -33.09 -23.85 18.77
C LYS A 507 -33.64 -22.76 19.67
N HIS A 508 -32.79 -21.91 20.21
CA HIS A 508 -33.16 -20.96 21.28
C HIS A 508 -32.91 -19.50 20.93
N GLY A 509 -32.23 -19.23 19.83
CA GLY A 509 -31.88 -17.87 19.41
C GLY A 509 -32.99 -17.15 18.65
N THR A 510 -33.09 -15.86 18.89
CA THR A 510 -33.87 -14.93 18.07
C THR A 510 -32.91 -14.08 17.26
N PHE A 511 -33.10 -14.01 15.95
CA PHE A 511 -32.25 -13.27 15.02
C PHE A 511 -33.02 -12.70 13.84
#